data_dd1b3618459d298df9d2d4fe743d6897
#
_entry.id   dd1b3618459d298df9d2d4fe743d6897
#
_cell.length_a   1.000
_cell.length_b   1.000
_cell.length_c   1.000
_cell.angle_alpha   90.00
_cell.angle_beta   90.00
_cell.angle_gamma   90.00
#
_symmetry.space_group_name_H-M   'P 1'
#
loop_
_entity.id
_entity.type
_entity.pdbx_description
1 polymer ?
#
loop_
_entity_poly.entity_id
_entity_poly.type
_entity_poly.pdbx_seq_one_letter_code
_entity_poly.pdbx_strand_id
1 'polypeptide(L)'
;MSEEKAKGRFPKILVGIDGSEESIDASRYAIAIAKKYNSQLIAIFVLHMHGIRSVSSTFITAPTYGVEGFKEKKRAAQEWLDRIRLEGHAEGIDLGTEIVEGSTSVEATIVDYAEREGIYLIVIGTRGRTGFKRLLLGSVALGVVTYSHCPVMVVK
;
A
#
# COMPACT_ATOMS: atom_id res chain seq x y z
N MET A 1 2.93 9.26 -36.45
CA MET A 1 2.56 10.28 -35.44
C MET A 1 2.63 9.63 -34.08
N SER A 2 3.68 9.97 -33.38
CA SER A 2 4.02 9.42 -32.08
C SER A 2 2.91 9.70 -31.08
N GLU A 3 2.41 8.65 -30.46
CA GLU A 3 1.54 8.69 -29.29
C GLU A 3 2.33 9.20 -28.07
N GLU A 4 2.74 10.43 -28.12
CA GLU A 4 3.02 11.20 -26.93
C GLU A 4 1.66 11.67 -26.37
N LYS A 5 0.84 10.68 -25.94
CA LYS A 5 -0.29 10.98 -25.08
C LYS A 5 0.29 11.73 -23.89
N ALA A 6 -0.13 12.98 -23.74
CA ALA A 6 0.23 13.83 -22.64
C ALA A 6 0.26 12.99 -21.33
N LYS A 7 1.45 12.70 -20.83
CA LYS A 7 1.62 12.09 -19.51
C LYS A 7 0.91 13.03 -18.56
N GLY A 8 -0.21 12.58 -18.00
CA GLY A 8 -0.98 13.37 -17.05
C GLY A 8 -0.10 13.81 -15.89
N ARG A 9 -0.58 14.75 -15.09
CA ARG A 9 0.16 15.30 -13.93
C ARG A 9 0.67 14.22 -12.98
N PHE A 10 0.01 13.06 -12.92
CA PHE A 10 0.36 11.91 -12.09
C PHE A 10 0.47 10.65 -12.96
N PRO A 11 1.58 10.45 -13.68
CA PRO A 11 1.71 9.28 -14.58
C PRO A 11 1.61 7.94 -13.85
N LYS A 12 2.05 7.88 -12.59
CA LYS A 12 2.07 6.67 -11.78
C LYS A 12 1.68 6.98 -10.33
N ILE A 13 0.67 6.29 -9.85
CA ILE A 13 0.07 6.50 -8.52
C ILE A 13 0.24 5.22 -7.70
N LEU A 14 0.55 5.38 -6.43
CA LEU A 14 0.63 4.30 -5.44
C LEU A 14 -0.49 4.45 -4.41
N VAL A 15 -1.16 3.37 -4.05
CA VAL A 15 -2.06 3.33 -2.91
C VAL A 15 -1.64 2.24 -1.93
N GLY A 16 -1.54 2.59 -0.65
CA GLY A 16 -1.24 1.65 0.43
C GLY A 16 -2.52 1.03 0.99
N ILE A 17 -2.57 -0.29 1.05
CA ILE A 17 -3.71 -1.08 1.52
C ILE A 17 -3.30 -1.87 2.76
N ASP A 18 -4.12 -1.82 3.80
CA ASP A 18 -3.94 -2.60 5.03
C ASP A 18 -5.21 -3.36 5.46
N GLY A 19 -6.28 -3.28 4.65
CA GLY A 19 -7.57 -3.88 4.89
C GLY A 19 -8.50 -3.06 5.80
N SER A 20 -8.07 -1.88 6.26
CA SER A 20 -8.95 -0.94 6.97
C SER A 20 -9.95 -0.28 6.01
N GLU A 21 -11.06 0.22 6.54
CA GLU A 21 -12.05 0.97 5.76
C GLU A 21 -11.41 2.20 5.11
N GLU A 22 -10.55 2.91 5.83
CA GLU A 22 -9.83 4.07 5.33
C GLU A 22 -8.90 3.72 4.16
N SER A 23 -8.23 2.57 4.18
CA SER A 23 -7.40 2.13 3.07
C SER A 23 -8.21 1.72 1.84
N ILE A 24 -9.37 1.13 2.05
CA ILE A 24 -10.30 0.80 0.97
C ILE A 24 -10.87 2.09 0.35
N ASP A 25 -11.25 3.07 1.16
CA ASP A 25 -11.66 4.38 0.64
C ASP A 25 -10.51 5.08 -0.09
N ALA A 26 -9.30 5.02 0.42
CA ALA A 26 -8.11 5.52 -0.27
C ALA A 26 -7.95 4.90 -1.67
N SER A 27 -8.23 3.60 -1.82
CA SER A 27 -8.19 2.94 -3.12
C SER A 27 -9.21 3.51 -4.12
N ARG A 28 -10.41 3.84 -3.66
CA ARG A 28 -11.45 4.45 -4.52
C ARG A 28 -11.07 5.85 -4.99
N TYR A 29 -10.48 6.66 -4.10
CA TYR A 29 -9.92 7.96 -4.50
C TYR A 29 -8.78 7.80 -5.51
N ALA A 30 -7.87 6.85 -5.28
CA ALA A 30 -6.78 6.57 -6.20
C ALA A 30 -7.29 6.12 -7.59
N ILE A 31 -8.30 5.26 -7.64
CA ILE A 31 -8.97 4.84 -8.89
C ILE A 31 -9.58 6.03 -9.63
N ALA A 32 -10.31 6.91 -8.92
CA ALA A 32 -10.92 8.09 -9.52
C ALA A 32 -9.86 9.05 -10.12
N ILE A 33 -8.76 9.26 -9.40
CA ILE A 33 -7.64 10.10 -9.87
C ILE A 33 -6.96 9.43 -11.08
N ALA A 34 -6.65 8.13 -11.00
CA ALA A 34 -6.03 7.38 -12.08
C ALA A 34 -6.88 7.42 -13.35
N LYS A 35 -8.20 7.28 -13.23
CA LYS A 35 -9.14 7.41 -14.35
C LYS A 35 -9.10 8.81 -14.97
N LYS A 36 -9.13 9.85 -14.14
CA LYS A 36 -9.13 11.25 -14.60
C LYS A 36 -7.85 11.63 -15.33
N TYR A 37 -6.69 11.18 -14.85
CA TYR A 37 -5.38 11.57 -15.39
C TYR A 37 -4.77 10.51 -16.32
N ASN A 38 -5.49 9.41 -16.59
CA ASN A 38 -4.97 8.27 -17.34
C ASN A 38 -3.66 7.73 -16.78
N SER A 39 -3.63 7.57 -15.47
CA SER A 39 -2.47 7.13 -14.69
C SER A 39 -2.40 5.61 -14.59
N GLN A 40 -1.20 5.07 -14.50
CA GLN A 40 -0.99 3.73 -13.95
C GLN A 40 -1.21 3.76 -12.43
N LEU A 41 -1.99 2.85 -11.90
CA LEU A 41 -2.21 2.72 -10.47
C LEU A 41 -1.62 1.40 -9.95
N ILE A 42 -0.89 1.48 -8.84
CA ILE A 42 -0.38 0.31 -8.13
C ILE A 42 -0.94 0.32 -6.72
N ALA A 43 -1.58 -0.79 -6.34
CA ALA A 43 -2.02 -1.02 -4.96
C ALA A 43 -1.06 -2.00 -4.29
N ILE A 44 -0.48 -1.60 -3.15
CA ILE A 44 0.43 -2.46 -2.39
C ILE A 44 -0.10 -2.75 -0.99
N PHE A 45 0.18 -3.97 -0.53
CA PHE A 45 0.10 -4.35 0.86
C PHE A 45 1.52 -4.61 1.38
N VAL A 46 1.90 -3.98 2.47
CA VAL A 46 3.19 -4.23 3.10
C VAL A 46 3.06 -5.34 4.14
N LEU A 47 3.71 -6.45 3.86
CA LEU A 47 3.80 -7.58 4.78
C LEU A 47 5.04 -7.40 5.64
N HIS A 48 4.81 -7.03 6.90
CA HIS A 48 5.89 -6.73 7.82
C HIS A 48 6.40 -8.00 8.51
N MET A 49 7.70 -8.24 8.39
CA MET A 49 8.38 -9.46 8.85
C MET A 49 8.91 -9.33 10.29
N HIS A 50 8.30 -8.53 11.17
CA HIS A 50 8.74 -8.45 12.56
C HIS A 50 8.52 -9.78 13.29
N GLY A 51 9.61 -10.37 13.76
CA GLY A 51 9.61 -11.53 14.64
C GLY A 51 10.08 -12.86 14.06
N ILE A 52 10.24 -12.99 12.74
CA ILE A 52 10.73 -14.24 12.13
C ILE A 52 12.26 -14.30 12.08
N ARG A 53 12.96 -13.16 12.17
CA ARG A 53 14.43 -13.09 12.08
C ARG A 53 15.17 -13.24 13.41
N SER A 54 14.51 -13.39 14.55
CA SER A 54 15.17 -13.48 15.86
C SER A 54 15.31 -14.90 16.38
N VAL A 55 15.36 -15.92 15.54
CA VAL A 55 15.67 -17.27 15.97
C VAL A 55 16.87 -17.80 15.18
N SER A 56 17.99 -17.13 15.30
CA SER A 56 19.28 -17.79 15.14
C SER A 56 19.81 -18.15 16.53
N SER A 57 19.88 -19.46 16.75
CA SER A 57 20.54 -20.13 17.88
C SER A 57 19.88 -20.00 19.25
N THR A 58 19.01 -20.86 19.60
CA THR A 58 19.02 -21.81 20.72
C THR A 58 17.65 -22.48 20.83
N PHE A 59 17.58 -23.76 20.67
CA PHE A 59 16.55 -24.72 21.06
C PHE A 59 15.26 -24.18 21.72
N ILE A 60 14.45 -23.45 20.97
CA ILE A 60 13.07 -23.23 21.33
C ILE A 60 12.27 -23.52 20.08
N THR A 61 11.45 -24.55 20.13
CA THR A 61 10.39 -24.81 19.16
C THR A 61 9.63 -23.51 18.94
N ALA A 62 9.93 -22.84 17.82
CA ALA A 62 9.17 -21.65 17.42
C ALA A 62 7.70 -22.05 17.35
N PRO A 63 6.80 -21.32 18.04
CA PRO A 63 5.39 -21.65 17.95
C PRO A 63 4.97 -21.57 16.47
N THR A 64 4.33 -22.60 15.99
CA THR A 64 3.74 -22.74 14.66
C THR A 64 2.82 -21.58 14.27
N TYR A 65 2.41 -20.78 15.25
CA TYR A 65 1.59 -19.56 15.09
C TYR A 65 2.20 -18.47 14.19
N GLY A 66 3.52 -18.37 14.12
CA GLY A 66 4.19 -17.36 13.27
C GLY A 66 4.03 -17.63 11.78
N VAL A 67 4.10 -18.89 11.35
CA VAL A 67 4.01 -19.27 9.94
C VAL A 67 2.56 -19.29 9.45
N GLU A 68 1.63 -19.77 10.26
CA GLU A 68 0.20 -19.76 9.92
C GLU A 68 -0.37 -18.35 9.91
N GLY A 69 -0.04 -17.52 10.90
CA GLY A 69 -0.44 -16.11 10.94
C GLY A 69 0.08 -15.31 9.76
N PHE A 70 1.29 -15.62 9.30
CA PHE A 70 1.87 -15.03 8.10
C PHE A 70 1.12 -15.43 6.83
N LYS A 71 0.80 -16.72 6.68
CA LYS A 71 0.02 -17.24 5.55
C LYS A 71 -1.38 -16.65 5.51
N GLU A 72 -2.04 -16.51 6.67
CA GLU A 72 -3.37 -15.88 6.74
C GLU A 72 -3.35 -14.42 6.37
N LYS A 73 -2.38 -13.65 6.86
CA LYS A 73 -2.21 -12.25 6.48
C LYS A 73 -1.98 -12.08 4.98
N LYS A 74 -1.13 -12.93 4.41
CA LYS A 74 -0.86 -12.93 2.98
C LYS A 74 -2.10 -13.26 2.16
N ARG A 75 -2.90 -14.23 2.59
CA ARG A 75 -4.16 -14.60 1.94
C ARG A 75 -5.18 -13.45 2.02
N ALA A 76 -5.38 -12.86 3.20
CA ALA A 76 -6.28 -11.73 3.37
C ALA A 76 -5.85 -10.53 2.52
N ALA A 77 -4.56 -10.24 2.47
CA ALA A 77 -4.01 -9.18 1.63
C ALA A 77 -4.29 -9.43 0.14
N GLN A 78 -4.13 -10.68 -0.31
CA GLN A 78 -4.41 -11.06 -1.69
C GLN A 78 -5.89 -10.86 -2.03
N GLU A 79 -6.80 -11.22 -1.13
CA GLU A 79 -8.25 -11.01 -1.32
C GLU A 79 -8.60 -9.52 -1.45
N TRP A 80 -8.04 -8.65 -0.61
CA TRP A 80 -8.24 -7.19 -0.69
C TRP A 80 -7.69 -6.62 -1.99
N LEU A 81 -6.49 -7.01 -2.37
CA LEU A 81 -5.84 -6.54 -3.59
C LEU A 81 -6.58 -7.02 -4.85
N ASP A 82 -7.04 -8.27 -4.88
CA ASP A 82 -7.82 -8.82 -6.00
C ASP A 82 -9.14 -8.09 -6.17
N ARG A 83 -9.82 -7.76 -5.08
CA ARG A 83 -11.04 -6.97 -5.10
C ARG A 83 -10.80 -5.56 -5.67
N ILE A 84 -9.77 -4.88 -5.19
CA ILE A 84 -9.39 -3.54 -5.66
C ILE A 84 -9.02 -3.58 -7.14
N ARG A 85 -8.29 -4.61 -7.58
CA ARG A 85 -7.94 -4.80 -8.98
C ARG A 85 -9.17 -4.95 -9.87
N LEU A 86 -10.16 -5.71 -9.44
CA LEU A 86 -11.43 -5.86 -10.16
C LEU A 86 -12.19 -4.54 -10.24
N GLU A 87 -12.24 -3.76 -9.15
CA GLU A 87 -12.86 -2.44 -9.14
C GLU A 87 -12.15 -1.49 -10.12
N GLY A 88 -10.83 -1.48 -10.15
CA GLY A 88 -10.05 -0.67 -11.09
C GLY A 88 -10.26 -1.08 -12.56
N HIS A 89 -10.25 -2.36 -12.84
CA HIS A 89 -10.51 -2.86 -14.20
C HIS A 89 -11.93 -2.53 -14.67
N ALA A 90 -12.93 -2.58 -13.79
CA ALA A 90 -14.29 -2.16 -14.10
C ALA A 90 -14.37 -0.67 -14.46
N GLU A 91 -13.50 0.16 -13.92
CA GLU A 91 -13.37 1.59 -14.28
C GLU A 91 -12.43 1.84 -15.48
N GLY A 92 -11.89 0.79 -16.09
CA GLY A 92 -11.04 0.86 -17.28
C GLY A 92 -9.64 1.39 -17.04
N ILE A 93 -9.11 1.29 -15.81
CA ILE A 93 -7.75 1.71 -15.49
C ILE A 93 -6.76 0.54 -15.48
N ASP A 94 -5.49 0.84 -15.75
CA ASP A 94 -4.38 -0.08 -15.58
C ASP A 94 -4.00 -0.11 -14.08
N LEU A 95 -4.44 -1.16 -13.37
CA LEU A 95 -4.21 -1.34 -11.95
C LEU A 95 -3.40 -2.61 -11.68
N GLY A 96 -2.17 -2.41 -11.21
CA GLY A 96 -1.31 -3.46 -10.70
C GLY A 96 -1.46 -3.64 -9.19
N THR A 97 -1.19 -4.84 -8.70
CA THR A 97 -1.23 -5.17 -7.27
C THR A 97 0.03 -5.91 -6.86
N GLU A 98 0.54 -5.62 -5.67
CA GLU A 98 1.73 -6.29 -5.14
C GLU A 98 1.68 -6.43 -3.61
N ILE A 99 2.14 -7.58 -3.11
CA ILE A 99 2.45 -7.77 -1.70
C ILE A 99 3.95 -7.55 -1.53
N VAL A 100 4.32 -6.50 -0.79
CA VAL A 100 5.71 -6.11 -0.57
C VAL A 100 6.15 -6.58 0.81
N GLU A 101 7.21 -7.38 0.86
CA GLU A 101 7.79 -7.79 2.13
C GLU A 101 8.74 -6.70 2.64
N GLY A 102 8.46 -6.16 3.83
CA GLY A 102 9.24 -5.12 4.48
C GLY A 102 10.00 -5.64 5.69
N SER A 103 11.29 -5.34 5.79
CA SER A 103 12.15 -5.68 6.92
C SER A 103 12.29 -4.53 7.94
N THR A 104 11.93 -3.32 7.54
CA THR A 104 11.95 -2.11 8.37
C THR A 104 10.53 -1.75 8.83
N SER A 105 10.15 -0.50 8.86
CA SER A 105 8.78 -0.09 9.14
C SER A 105 7.90 -0.12 7.88
N VAL A 106 6.58 -0.13 8.07
CA VAL A 106 5.63 -0.11 6.95
C VAL A 106 5.77 1.18 6.13
N GLU A 107 5.86 2.33 6.80
CA GLU A 107 6.04 3.63 6.15
C GLU A 107 7.35 3.71 5.36
N ALA A 108 8.47 3.22 5.91
CA ALA A 108 9.74 3.17 5.19
C ALA A 108 9.65 2.29 3.94
N THR A 109 9.00 1.14 4.04
CA THR A 109 8.79 0.24 2.90
C THR A 109 7.96 0.90 1.80
N ILE A 110 6.90 1.65 2.17
CA ILE A 110 6.07 2.39 1.20
C ILE A 110 6.90 3.48 0.50
N VAL A 111 7.68 4.26 1.27
CA VAL A 111 8.51 5.34 0.72
C VAL A 111 9.59 4.79 -0.21
N ASP A 112 10.31 3.76 0.21
CA ASP A 112 11.35 3.12 -0.61
C ASP A 112 10.77 2.52 -1.89
N TYR A 113 9.59 1.89 -1.80
CA TYR A 113 8.87 1.39 -2.97
C TYR A 113 8.50 2.52 -3.94
N ALA A 114 7.98 3.62 -3.41
CA ALA A 114 7.59 4.78 -4.20
C ALA A 114 8.77 5.41 -4.94
N GLU A 115 9.92 5.52 -4.30
CA GLU A 115 11.15 6.02 -4.93
C GLU A 115 11.64 5.09 -6.03
N ARG A 116 11.78 3.81 -5.73
CA ARG A 116 12.26 2.79 -6.67
C ARG A 116 11.37 2.68 -7.90
N GLU A 117 10.07 2.75 -7.74
CA GLU A 117 9.08 2.63 -8.82
C GLU A 117 8.76 3.94 -9.53
N GLY A 118 9.33 5.06 -9.11
CA GLY A 118 9.10 6.36 -9.72
C GLY A 118 7.64 6.83 -9.58
N ILE A 119 7.10 6.76 -8.38
CA ILE A 119 5.73 7.18 -8.06
C ILE A 119 5.64 8.71 -8.03
N TYR A 120 4.56 9.25 -8.56
CA TYR A 120 4.26 10.69 -8.60
C TYR A 120 3.23 11.14 -7.57
N LEU A 121 2.45 10.22 -7.03
CA LEU A 121 1.47 10.49 -5.98
C LEU A 121 1.29 9.22 -5.14
N ILE A 122 1.36 9.38 -3.82
CA ILE A 122 0.96 8.32 -2.88
C ILE A 122 -0.41 8.68 -2.32
N VAL A 123 -1.32 7.70 -2.30
CA VAL A 123 -2.64 7.80 -1.65
C VAL A 123 -2.67 6.84 -0.47
N ILE A 124 -3.06 7.33 0.70
CA ILE A 124 -3.05 6.53 1.93
C ILE A 124 -4.20 6.93 2.85
N GLY A 125 -4.74 5.97 3.59
CA GLY A 125 -5.74 6.26 4.63
C GLY A 125 -5.11 6.93 5.86
N THR A 126 -5.89 7.73 6.57
CA THR A 126 -5.44 8.43 7.79
C THR A 126 -5.10 7.51 8.92
N ARG A 127 -5.82 6.38 9.05
CA ARG A 127 -5.75 5.41 10.14
C ARG A 127 -5.62 4.03 9.57
N GLY A 128 -4.74 3.23 10.16
CA GLY A 128 -4.63 1.83 9.86
C GLY A 128 -5.55 0.99 10.75
N ARG A 129 -5.28 -0.32 10.78
CA ARG A 129 -6.06 -1.34 11.51
C ARG A 129 -6.16 -1.11 13.03
N THR A 130 -5.28 -0.30 13.62
CA THR A 130 -5.24 -0.03 15.07
C THR A 130 -6.23 1.04 15.54
N GLY A 131 -6.91 1.75 14.63
CA GLY A 131 -8.14 2.51 14.85
C GLY A 131 -8.23 3.38 16.11
N PHE A 132 -7.19 4.12 16.49
CA PHE A 132 -7.30 5.09 17.58
C PHE A 132 -8.13 6.28 17.08
N LYS A 133 -9.40 6.34 17.49
CA LYS A 133 -10.38 7.38 17.06
C LYS A 133 -9.98 8.83 17.36
N ARG A 134 -8.93 9.05 18.16
CA ARG A 134 -8.44 10.38 18.56
C ARG A 134 -7.22 10.87 17.79
N LEU A 135 -6.56 10.01 17.01
CA LEU A 135 -5.43 10.43 16.19
C LEU A 135 -5.94 10.95 14.86
N LEU A 136 -5.60 12.20 14.55
CA LEU A 136 -5.89 12.83 13.26
C LEU A 136 -5.13 12.15 12.12
N LEU A 137 -3.95 11.58 12.43
CA LEU A 137 -3.06 10.93 11.48
C LEU A 137 -2.36 9.75 12.16
N GLY A 138 -2.51 8.54 11.60
CA GLY A 138 -1.82 7.35 12.08
C GLY A 138 -0.30 7.40 11.82
N SER A 139 0.45 6.55 12.50
CA SER A 139 1.93 6.51 12.41
C SER A 139 2.43 6.25 10.99
N VAL A 140 1.80 5.34 10.25
CA VAL A 140 2.17 5.04 8.86
C VAL A 140 1.91 6.24 7.96
N ALA A 141 0.72 6.85 8.04
CA ALA A 141 0.39 8.03 7.26
C ALA A 141 1.33 9.21 7.58
N LEU A 142 1.62 9.44 8.86
CA LEU A 142 2.56 10.48 9.29
C LEU A 142 3.97 10.23 8.74
N GLY A 143 4.46 9.01 8.82
CA GLY A 143 5.79 8.66 8.29
C GLY A 143 5.87 8.82 6.77
N VAL A 144 4.85 8.36 6.04
CA VAL A 144 4.79 8.54 4.58
C VAL A 144 4.77 10.03 4.20
N VAL A 145 3.94 10.84 4.85
CA VAL A 145 3.90 12.30 4.60
C VAL A 145 5.24 12.96 4.89
N THR A 146 5.92 12.53 5.95
CA THR A 146 7.18 13.14 6.39
C THR A 146 8.34 12.80 5.45
N TYR A 147 8.42 11.57 4.98
CA TYR A 147 9.61 11.05 4.27
C TYR A 147 9.43 10.88 2.77
N SER A 148 8.22 11.01 2.24
CA SER A 148 7.97 10.84 0.82
C SER A 148 8.64 11.93 -0.03
N HIS A 149 9.19 11.52 -1.19
CA HIS A 149 9.75 12.41 -2.20
C HIS A 149 8.69 13.06 -3.09
N CYS A 150 7.44 12.57 -3.05
CA CYS A 150 6.35 13.02 -3.91
C CYS A 150 5.13 13.46 -3.07
N PRO A 151 4.13 14.12 -3.68
CA PRO A 151 2.87 14.46 -3.03
C PRO A 151 2.20 13.24 -2.40
N VAL A 152 1.59 13.45 -1.24
CA VAL A 152 0.84 12.44 -0.52
C VAL A 152 -0.59 12.93 -0.30
N MET A 153 -1.55 12.15 -0.73
CA MET A 153 -2.96 12.37 -0.44
C MET A 153 -3.39 11.49 0.72
N VAL A 154 -3.85 12.11 1.77
CA VAL A 154 -4.34 11.40 2.96
C VAL A 154 -5.86 11.41 2.94
N VAL A 155 -6.47 10.22 2.95
CA VAL A 155 -7.92 10.02 2.92
C VAL A 155 -8.43 9.71 4.32
N LYS A 156 -9.43 10.48 4.76
CA LYS A 156 -10.08 10.32 6.08
C LYS A 156 -11.27 9.37 5.99
#